data_56a701b4aeaed69000cbe840ad0055ad
#
_entry.id   56a701b4aeaed69000cbe840ad0055ad
#
_cell.length_a   1.000
_cell.length_b   1.000
_cell.length_c   1.000
_cell.angle_alpha   90.00
_cell.angle_beta   90.00
_cell.angle_gamma   90.00
#
_symmetry.space_group_name_H-M   'P 1'
#
loop_
_entity.id
_entity.type
_entity.pdbx_description
1 polymer ?
#
loop_
_entity_poly.entity_id
_entity_poly.type
_entity_poly.pdbx_seq_one_letter_code
_entity_poly.pdbx_strand_id
1 'polypeptide(L)'
;MSVLKINKSNFDEIKNSGKTVLLDFYADWCGPCRMVSPLVDEIAEENPQYIVGKINVDSEPELAQEFGVVSIPTLVVIKNGRIAEQAAGARPKQQILAMLEG
;
A
#
# COMPACT_ATOMS: atom_id res chain seq x y z
N MET A 1 5.30 15.57 2.43
CA MET A 1 4.66 14.34 2.90
C MET A 1 4.54 13.39 1.77
N SER A 2 5.07 12.24 1.99
CA SER A 2 5.20 11.30 0.90
C SER A 2 4.15 10.20 0.92
N VAL A 3 3.59 9.88 2.08
CA VAL A 3 2.57 8.83 2.18
C VAL A 3 1.19 9.45 2.24
N LEU A 4 0.31 8.98 1.36
CA LEU A 4 -1.05 9.48 1.27
C LEU A 4 -1.99 8.61 2.09
N LYS A 5 -2.96 9.25 2.72
CA LYS A 5 -4.06 8.53 3.33
C LYS A 5 -5.10 8.26 2.24
N ILE A 6 -5.34 7.00 1.96
CA ILE A 6 -6.24 6.62 0.88
C ILE A 6 -7.58 6.18 1.45
N ASN A 7 -8.63 6.70 0.84
CA ASN A 7 -10.00 6.37 1.20
C ASN A 7 -10.79 6.14 -0.09
N LYS A 8 -12.07 5.85 0.07
CA LYS A 8 -12.93 5.54 -1.05
C LYS A 8 -13.03 6.69 -2.04
N SER A 9 -12.93 7.93 -1.56
CA SER A 9 -13.14 9.10 -2.42
C SER A 9 -11.91 9.46 -3.26
N ASN A 10 -10.70 9.07 -2.87
CA ASN A 10 -9.49 9.40 -3.64
C ASN A 10 -8.85 8.17 -4.30
N PHE A 11 -9.36 6.97 -4.04
CA PHE A 11 -8.72 5.75 -4.53
C PHE A 11 -8.68 5.66 -6.05
N ASP A 12 -9.80 5.96 -6.72
CA ASP A 12 -9.87 5.82 -8.18
C ASP A 12 -8.90 6.76 -8.88
N GLU A 13 -8.79 7.98 -8.40
CA GLU A 13 -7.85 8.95 -8.96
C GLU A 13 -6.41 8.47 -8.84
N ILE A 14 -6.07 7.93 -7.68
CA ILE A 14 -4.72 7.43 -7.42
C ILE A 14 -4.43 6.21 -8.28
N LYS A 15 -5.36 5.27 -8.33
CA LYS A 15 -5.23 4.06 -9.13
C LYS A 15 -5.01 4.38 -10.61
N ASN A 16 -5.69 5.40 -11.11
CA ASN A 16 -5.67 5.74 -12.54
C ASN A 16 -4.67 6.84 -12.88
N SER A 17 -3.74 7.12 -11.95
CA SER A 17 -2.75 8.19 -12.14
C SER A 17 -1.71 7.89 -13.23
N GLY A 18 -1.57 6.63 -13.63
CA GLY A 18 -0.53 6.20 -14.55
C GLY A 18 0.81 5.91 -13.87
N LYS A 19 0.92 6.20 -12.58
CA LYS A 19 2.14 5.93 -11.83
C LYS A 19 2.06 4.58 -11.13
N THR A 20 3.22 4.03 -10.78
CA THR A 20 3.28 2.85 -9.93
C THR A 20 2.85 3.23 -8.52
N VAL A 21 1.93 2.48 -7.95
CA VAL A 21 1.32 2.76 -6.66
C VAL A 21 1.62 1.62 -5.69
N LEU A 22 2.04 1.97 -4.48
CA LEU A 22 2.17 1.01 -3.38
C LEU A 22 1.07 1.30 -2.38
N LEU A 23 0.27 0.28 -2.06
CA LEU A 23 -0.78 0.38 -1.07
C LEU A 23 -0.42 -0.47 0.14
N ASP A 24 -0.53 0.10 1.33
CA ASP A 24 -0.29 -0.59 2.60
C ASP A 24 -1.62 -0.67 3.35
N PHE A 25 -2.22 -1.85 3.35
CA PHE A 25 -3.43 -2.12 4.12
C PHE A 25 -3.05 -2.46 5.55
N TYR A 26 -3.55 -1.68 6.51
CA TYR A 26 -3.13 -1.77 7.90
C TYR A 26 -4.31 -1.52 8.85
N ALA A 27 -4.06 -1.72 10.15
CA ALA A 27 -4.94 -1.27 11.22
C ALA A 27 -4.09 -0.80 12.39
N ASP A 28 -4.65 0.08 13.22
CA ASP A 28 -3.90 0.66 14.33
C ASP A 28 -3.53 -0.38 15.39
N TRP A 29 -4.34 -1.41 15.55
CA TRP A 29 -4.12 -2.47 16.53
C TRP A 29 -3.15 -3.55 16.06
N CYS A 30 -2.66 -3.46 14.86
CA CYS A 30 -1.87 -4.53 14.23
C CYS A 30 -0.39 -4.33 14.51
N GLY A 31 0.21 -5.24 15.30
CA GLY A 31 1.63 -5.19 15.63
C GLY A 31 2.55 -5.27 14.42
N PRO A 32 2.39 -6.30 13.56
CA PRO A 32 3.23 -6.40 12.36
C PRO A 32 3.12 -5.20 11.41
N CYS A 33 1.96 -4.56 11.37
CA CYS A 33 1.78 -3.35 10.57
C CYS A 33 2.72 -2.23 11.04
N ARG A 34 2.95 -2.14 12.35
CA ARG A 34 3.83 -1.11 12.92
C ARG A 34 5.28 -1.32 12.51
N MET A 35 5.68 -2.55 12.22
CA MET A 35 7.03 -2.85 11.73
C MET A 35 7.19 -2.43 10.27
N VAL A 36 6.14 -2.56 9.49
CA VAL A 36 6.16 -2.24 8.06
C VAL A 36 6.01 -0.74 7.82
N SER A 37 5.26 -0.05 8.66
CA SER A 37 4.93 1.37 8.45
C SER A 37 6.15 2.26 8.24
N PRO A 38 7.21 2.19 9.09
CA PRO A 38 8.39 3.02 8.84
C PRO A 38 9.11 2.67 7.54
N LEU A 39 9.07 1.41 7.12
CA LEU A 39 9.69 1.01 5.86
C LEU A 39 8.95 1.60 4.67
N VAL A 40 7.62 1.60 4.74
CA VAL A 40 6.78 2.21 3.71
C VAL A 40 7.02 3.71 3.65
N ASP A 41 7.16 4.37 4.80
CA ASP A 41 7.47 5.79 4.87
C ASP A 41 8.82 6.10 4.22
N GLU A 42 9.83 5.27 4.48
CA GLU A 42 11.16 5.43 3.87
C GLU A 42 11.10 5.28 2.35
N ILE A 43 10.37 4.27 1.89
CA ILE A 43 10.23 4.04 0.45
C ILE A 43 9.60 5.27 -0.22
N ALA A 44 8.58 5.84 0.41
CA ALA A 44 7.91 7.02 -0.12
C ALA A 44 8.87 8.21 -0.22
N GLU A 45 9.70 8.41 0.82
CA GLU A 45 10.64 9.52 0.86
C GLU A 45 11.73 9.36 -0.19
N GLU A 46 12.21 8.14 -0.39
CA GLU A 46 13.36 7.87 -1.25
C GLU A 46 12.98 7.66 -2.71
N ASN A 47 11.69 7.47 -3.00
CA ASN A 47 11.24 7.12 -4.35
C ASN A 47 10.05 8.00 -4.75
N PRO A 48 10.26 9.30 -4.98
CA PRO A 48 9.16 10.21 -5.30
C PRO A 48 8.44 9.89 -6.60
N GLN A 49 8.99 9.02 -7.43
CA GLN A 49 8.35 8.58 -8.67
C GLN A 49 7.16 7.66 -8.40
N TYR A 50 7.09 7.03 -7.22
CA TYR A 50 5.97 6.17 -6.86
C TYR A 50 4.93 6.95 -6.05
N ILE A 51 3.67 6.56 -6.17
CA ILE A 51 2.64 6.98 -5.23
C ILE A 51 2.56 5.93 -4.14
N VAL A 52 2.70 6.35 -2.89
CA VAL A 52 2.64 5.43 -1.75
C VAL A 52 1.47 5.86 -0.88
N GLY A 53 0.58 4.92 -0.59
CA GLY A 53 -0.60 5.21 0.20
C GLY A 53 -0.87 4.16 1.25
N LYS A 54 -1.56 4.57 2.31
CA LYS A 54 -1.98 3.68 3.39
C LYS A 54 -3.49 3.64 3.46
N ILE A 55 -4.03 2.45 3.64
CA ILE A 55 -5.46 2.22 3.75
C ILE A 55 -5.74 1.52 5.07
N ASN A 56 -6.48 2.19 5.95
CA ASN A 56 -6.88 1.62 7.22
C ASN A 56 -8.09 0.71 6.96
N VAL A 57 -7.93 -0.60 7.22
CA VAL A 57 -9.00 -1.57 6.90
C VAL A 57 -10.24 -1.37 7.76
N ASP A 58 -10.08 -0.80 8.96
CA ASP A 58 -11.23 -0.54 9.84
C ASP A 58 -12.06 0.63 9.33
N SER A 59 -11.40 1.62 8.71
CA SER A 59 -12.08 2.79 8.14
C SER A 59 -12.59 2.53 6.73
N GLU A 60 -11.91 1.65 5.98
CA GLU A 60 -12.20 1.40 4.57
C GLU A 60 -12.43 -0.09 4.33
N PRO A 61 -13.46 -0.68 4.95
CA PRO A 61 -13.69 -2.12 4.80
C PRO A 61 -14.04 -2.54 3.37
N GLU A 62 -14.65 -1.64 2.61
CA GLU A 62 -15.02 -1.95 1.22
C GLU A 62 -13.79 -2.08 0.34
N LEU A 63 -12.80 -1.19 0.53
CA LEU A 63 -11.55 -1.28 -0.22
C LEU A 63 -10.79 -2.55 0.14
N ALA A 64 -10.74 -2.88 1.44
CA ALA A 64 -10.10 -4.12 1.88
C ALA A 64 -10.76 -5.34 1.25
N GLN A 65 -12.08 -5.33 1.20
CA GLN A 65 -12.83 -6.44 0.59
C GLN A 65 -12.59 -6.51 -0.91
N GLU A 66 -12.54 -5.38 -1.57
CA GLU A 66 -12.30 -5.31 -3.01
C GLU A 66 -10.97 -5.95 -3.39
N PHE A 67 -9.94 -5.78 -2.55
CA PHE A 67 -8.61 -6.37 -2.79
C PHE A 67 -8.46 -7.75 -2.17
N GLY A 68 -9.51 -8.30 -1.57
CA GLY A 68 -9.44 -9.62 -0.95
C GLY A 68 -8.50 -9.68 0.24
N VAL A 69 -8.37 -8.58 0.98
CA VAL A 69 -7.47 -8.52 2.13
C VAL A 69 -8.11 -9.27 3.30
N VAL A 70 -7.47 -10.38 3.71
CA VAL A 70 -7.95 -11.21 4.83
C VAL A 70 -7.02 -11.16 6.02
N SER A 71 -5.80 -10.68 5.83
CA SER A 71 -4.84 -10.50 6.91
C SER A 71 -4.03 -9.24 6.64
N ILE A 72 -3.50 -8.64 7.69
CA ILE A 72 -2.74 -7.40 7.60
C ILE A 72 -1.40 -7.55 8.31
N PRO A 73 -0.37 -6.84 7.82
CA PRO A 73 -0.41 -5.95 6.67
C PRO A 73 -0.53 -6.71 5.35
N THR A 74 -1.15 -6.08 4.37
CA THR A 74 -1.13 -6.56 2.99
C THR A 74 -0.62 -5.42 2.14
N LEU A 75 0.38 -5.73 1.30
CA LEU A 75 0.98 -4.77 0.39
C LEU A 75 0.53 -5.07 -1.02
N VAL A 76 0.10 -4.04 -1.73
CA VAL A 76 -0.38 -4.17 -3.11
C VAL A 76 0.37 -3.17 -3.98
N VAL A 77 0.86 -3.64 -5.12
CA VAL A 77 1.47 -2.77 -6.12
C VAL A 77 0.54 -2.70 -7.32
N ILE A 78 0.21 -1.47 -7.73
CA ILE A 78 -0.62 -1.22 -8.89
C ILE A 78 0.25 -0.57 -9.96
N LYS A 79 0.18 -1.10 -11.18
CA LYS A 79 0.85 -0.54 -12.36
C LYS A 79 -0.16 -0.43 -13.48
N ASN A 80 -0.24 0.76 -14.08
CA ASN A 80 -1.15 1.00 -15.20
C ASN A 80 -2.60 0.65 -14.84
N GLY A 81 -3.00 0.96 -13.60
CA GLY A 81 -4.37 0.73 -13.14
C GLY A 81 -4.69 -0.71 -12.78
N ARG A 82 -3.70 -1.60 -12.75
CA ARG A 82 -3.91 -3.03 -12.47
C ARG A 82 -3.03 -3.50 -11.34
N ILE A 83 -3.50 -4.50 -10.61
CA ILE A 83 -2.69 -5.13 -9.57
C ILE A 83 -1.54 -5.87 -10.23
N ALA A 84 -0.32 -5.41 -9.97
CA ALA A 84 0.88 -6.08 -10.48
C ALA A 84 1.36 -7.13 -9.50
N GLU A 85 1.22 -6.88 -8.18
CA GLU A 85 1.66 -7.82 -7.16
C GLU A 85 0.91 -7.53 -5.86
N GLN A 86 0.67 -8.57 -5.08
CA GLN A 86 -0.02 -8.45 -3.80
C GLN A 86 0.55 -9.52 -2.86
N ALA A 87 0.88 -9.09 -1.63
CA ALA A 87 1.49 -10.00 -0.67
C ALA A 87 1.04 -9.66 0.74
N ALA A 88 0.63 -10.67 1.48
CA ALA A 88 0.24 -10.54 2.88
C ALA A 88 1.44 -10.78 3.79
N GLY A 89 1.46 -10.09 4.92
CA GLY A 89 2.48 -10.27 5.95
C GLY A 89 3.60 -9.25 5.88
N ALA A 90 4.24 -9.04 7.03
CA ALA A 90 5.37 -8.12 7.12
C ALA A 90 6.56 -8.68 6.34
N ARG A 91 7.31 -7.81 5.70
CA ARG A 91 8.49 -8.18 4.94
C ARG A 91 9.51 -7.07 4.96
N PRO A 92 10.80 -7.41 4.73
CA PRO A 92 11.86 -6.40 4.72
C PRO A 92 11.71 -5.41 3.58
N LYS A 93 12.30 -4.25 3.77
CA LYS A 93 12.24 -3.16 2.79
C LYS A 93 12.65 -3.60 1.39
N GLN A 94 13.72 -4.40 1.28
CA GLN A 94 14.21 -4.84 -0.02
C GLN A 94 13.18 -5.68 -0.79
N GLN A 95 12.39 -6.48 -0.08
CA GLN A 95 11.35 -7.26 -0.72
C GLN A 95 10.19 -6.37 -1.19
N ILE A 96 9.89 -5.32 -0.45
CA ILE A 96 8.87 -4.36 -0.89
C ILE A 96 9.34 -3.62 -2.13
N LEU A 97 10.61 -3.19 -2.15
CA LEU A 97 11.19 -2.54 -3.32
C LEU A 97 11.18 -3.47 -4.54
N ALA A 98 11.44 -4.76 -4.32
CA ALA A 98 11.39 -5.74 -5.41
C ALA A 98 10.00 -5.85 -6.01
N MET A 99 8.95 -5.76 -5.17
CA MET A 99 7.59 -5.75 -5.67
C MET A 99 7.33 -4.55 -6.60
N LEU A 100 7.87 -3.39 -6.23
CA LEU A 100 7.70 -2.17 -7.01
C LEU A 100 8.46 -2.20 -8.33
N GLU A 101 9.62 -2.82 -8.33
CA GLU A 101 10.51 -2.89 -9.49
C GLU A 101 10.17 -4.02 -10.45
N GLY A 102 9.42 -4.99 -9.98
CA GLY A 102 8.99 -6.15 -10.76
C GLY A 102 7.97 -5.82 -11.84
#